data_573fb67e7599eeda7734c0f9a53b36aa
#
_entry.id   573fb67e7599eeda7734c0f9a53b36aa
#
_cell.length_a   1.000
_cell.length_b   1.000
_cell.length_c   1.000
_cell.angle_alpha   90.00
_cell.angle_beta   90.00
_cell.angle_gamma   90.00
#
_symmetry.space_group_name_H-M   'P 1'
#
loop_
_entity.id
_entity.type
_entity.pdbx_description
1 polymer ?
#
loop_
_entity_poly.entity_id
_entity_poly.type
_entity_poly.pdbx_seq_one_letter_code
_entity_poly.pdbx_strand_id
1 'polypeptide(L)'
;MKVLLINGSPRANGNTALALSEMVKIFEKNGIETEVIQVGNKAVRGCAACGYCFEHGKCAFDDIVNEAAKKFEECDGLVIGSPVYYASANGTLISFLDRLFYSSSFNKTMKVGAAIAVARRGGTSATFDELNKYFTICGMPVASGQYWNSVHGRLPGEAEQDEEGMQNMRTIAENMSFLIKSIALGKEKYGLPEKEPRKSTNFIR
;
A
#
# COMPACT_ATOMS: atom_id res chain seq x y z
N MET A 1 -4.55 3.51 -16.65
CA MET A 1 -3.85 2.90 -15.50
C MET A 1 -4.21 3.65 -14.27
N LYS A 2 -4.33 2.95 -13.14
CA LYS A 2 -4.81 3.56 -11.88
C LYS A 2 -4.00 3.08 -10.69
N VAL A 3 -3.70 3.97 -9.74
CA VAL A 3 -3.03 3.69 -8.47
C VAL A 3 -3.95 4.09 -7.32
N LEU A 4 -4.16 3.15 -6.39
CA LEU A 4 -4.86 3.41 -5.13
C LEU A 4 -3.82 3.79 -4.06
N LEU A 5 -4.08 4.88 -3.33
CA LEU A 5 -3.23 5.31 -2.22
C LEU A 5 -4.02 5.21 -0.90
N ILE A 6 -3.45 4.57 0.09
CA ILE A 6 -4.05 4.43 1.42
C ILE A 6 -3.34 5.37 2.40
N ASN A 7 -4.08 6.33 2.95
CA ASN A 7 -3.59 7.17 4.03
C ASN A 7 -3.94 6.56 5.40
N GLY A 8 -2.95 5.95 6.03
CA GLY A 8 -3.05 5.34 7.35
C GLY A 8 -2.93 6.34 8.52
N SER A 9 -2.71 7.62 8.24
CA SER A 9 -2.63 8.63 9.30
C SER A 9 -4.02 8.98 9.85
N PRO A 10 -4.20 9.13 11.18
CA PRO A 10 -5.44 9.70 11.73
C PRO A 10 -5.64 11.17 11.37
N ARG A 11 -4.58 11.86 10.94
CA ARG A 11 -4.62 13.24 10.47
C ARG A 11 -4.77 13.27 8.96
N ALA A 12 -5.94 13.64 8.45
CA ALA A 12 -6.22 13.67 7.02
C ALA A 12 -5.26 14.59 6.23
N ASN A 13 -4.84 15.69 6.83
CA ASN A 13 -3.94 16.70 6.24
C ASN A 13 -2.58 16.73 6.98
N GLY A 14 -2.10 15.57 7.45
CA GLY A 14 -0.80 15.46 8.13
C GLY A 14 0.35 15.17 7.18
N ASN A 15 1.54 14.94 7.73
CA ASN A 15 2.76 14.68 6.96
C ASN A 15 2.66 13.43 6.06
N THR A 16 1.89 12.42 6.45
CA THR A 16 1.63 11.25 5.57
C THR A 16 0.83 11.66 4.34
N ALA A 17 -0.17 12.53 4.50
CA ALA A 17 -0.94 13.04 3.37
C ALA A 17 -0.07 13.87 2.42
N LEU A 18 0.86 14.67 2.95
CA LEU A 18 1.82 15.44 2.15
C LEU A 18 2.73 14.52 1.33
N ALA A 19 3.31 13.49 1.96
CA ALA A 19 4.14 12.50 1.26
C ALA A 19 3.37 11.81 0.13
N LEU A 20 2.12 11.39 0.39
CA LEU A 20 1.26 10.78 -0.64
C LEU A 20 0.87 11.78 -1.72
N SER A 21 0.59 13.04 -1.39
CA SER A 21 0.23 14.06 -2.37
C SER A 21 1.38 14.39 -3.33
N GLU A 22 2.62 14.30 -2.87
CA GLU A 22 3.79 14.47 -3.75
C GLU A 22 3.88 13.33 -4.78
N MET A 23 3.56 12.10 -4.38
CA MET A 23 3.48 10.96 -5.30
C MET A 23 2.32 11.12 -6.29
N VAL A 24 1.15 11.60 -5.85
CA VAL A 24 -0.02 11.88 -6.70
C VAL A 24 0.36 12.80 -7.85
N LYS A 25 1.05 13.90 -7.59
CA LYS A 25 1.51 14.84 -8.63
C LYS A 25 2.32 14.16 -9.73
N ILE A 26 3.17 13.21 -9.34
CA ILE A 26 4.02 12.46 -10.27
C ILE A 26 3.20 11.43 -11.07
N PHE A 27 2.29 10.71 -10.42
CA PHE A 27 1.39 9.79 -11.13
C PHE A 27 0.54 10.51 -12.17
N GLU A 28 -0.06 11.65 -11.82
CA GLU A 28 -0.86 12.47 -12.73
C GLU A 28 -0.04 12.98 -13.91
N LYS A 29 1.18 13.50 -13.65
CA LYS A 29 2.14 13.90 -14.70
C LYS A 29 2.46 12.74 -15.66
N ASN A 30 2.49 11.51 -15.15
CA ASN A 30 2.73 10.30 -15.94
C ASN A 30 1.48 9.71 -16.61
N GLY A 31 0.31 10.38 -16.48
CA GLY A 31 -0.96 9.92 -17.05
C GLY A 31 -1.56 8.72 -16.34
N ILE A 32 -1.29 8.57 -15.04
CA ILE A 32 -1.83 7.51 -14.18
C ILE A 32 -2.88 8.14 -13.26
N GLU A 33 -4.09 7.62 -13.30
CA GLU A 33 -5.18 8.02 -12.41
C GLU A 33 -4.85 7.63 -10.95
N THR A 34 -5.27 8.46 -10.02
CA THR A 34 -5.04 8.23 -8.60
C THR A 34 -6.33 8.34 -7.80
N GLU A 35 -6.43 7.53 -6.76
CA GLU A 35 -7.49 7.63 -5.77
C GLU A 35 -6.89 7.47 -4.37
N VAL A 36 -7.24 8.37 -3.43
CA VAL A 36 -6.74 8.33 -2.06
C VAL A 36 -7.87 7.91 -1.11
N ILE A 37 -7.65 6.87 -0.32
CA ILE A 37 -8.56 6.45 0.74
C ILE A 37 -7.96 6.83 2.10
N GLN A 38 -8.72 7.59 2.88
CA GLN A 38 -8.38 7.94 4.26
C GLN A 38 -8.85 6.81 5.20
N VAL A 39 -7.92 6.10 5.81
CA VAL A 39 -8.20 4.96 6.70
C VAL A 39 -7.89 5.28 8.15
N GLY A 40 -6.82 5.99 8.43
CA GLY A 40 -6.28 6.12 9.79
C GLY A 40 -7.20 6.77 10.82
N ASN A 41 -8.25 7.48 10.40
CA ASN A 41 -9.25 8.10 11.27
C ASN A 41 -10.57 7.32 11.36
N LYS A 42 -10.63 6.12 10.78
CA LYS A 42 -11.82 5.26 10.78
C LYS A 42 -11.81 4.27 11.96
N ALA A 43 -12.99 3.86 12.40
CA ALA A 43 -13.13 2.79 13.39
C ALA A 43 -13.07 1.43 12.68
N VAL A 44 -11.87 0.96 12.36
CA VAL A 44 -11.66 -0.34 11.73
C VAL A 44 -11.20 -1.37 12.76
N ARG A 45 -12.01 -2.40 12.98
CA ARG A 45 -11.64 -3.52 13.85
C ARG A 45 -10.72 -4.51 13.15
N GLY A 46 -9.91 -5.24 13.91
CA GLY A 46 -9.09 -6.33 13.42
C GLY A 46 -9.88 -7.52 12.88
N CYS A 47 -9.22 -8.45 12.21
CA CYS A 47 -9.82 -9.68 11.70
C CYS A 47 -10.34 -10.55 12.86
N ALA A 48 -11.60 -11.04 12.75
CA ALA A 48 -12.21 -11.91 13.74
C ALA A 48 -11.98 -13.42 13.47
N ALA A 49 -11.19 -13.76 12.46
CA ALA A 49 -10.91 -15.14 12.03
C ALA A 49 -12.19 -15.99 11.78
N CYS A 50 -13.29 -15.36 11.38
CA CYS A 50 -14.60 -16.00 11.23
C CYS A 50 -14.73 -16.90 10.00
N GLY A 51 -13.77 -16.89 9.07
CA GLY A 51 -13.79 -17.73 7.86
C GLY A 51 -14.76 -17.27 6.76
N TYR A 52 -15.64 -16.30 7.01
CA TYR A 52 -16.69 -15.86 6.07
C TYR A 52 -16.16 -15.54 4.66
N CYS A 53 -14.95 -14.93 4.59
CA CYS A 53 -14.36 -14.52 3.31
C CYS A 53 -13.93 -15.70 2.41
N PHE A 54 -13.74 -16.90 2.94
CA PHE A 54 -13.41 -18.07 2.12
C PHE A 54 -14.57 -18.50 1.21
N GLU A 55 -15.81 -18.31 1.69
CA GLU A 55 -17.02 -18.66 0.94
C GLU A 55 -17.55 -17.49 0.11
N HIS A 56 -17.36 -16.26 0.58
CA HIS A 56 -18.03 -15.08 0.03
C HIS A 56 -17.10 -14.10 -0.70
N GLY A 57 -15.77 -14.30 -0.66
CA GLY A 57 -14.76 -13.47 -1.32
C GLY A 57 -14.68 -12.02 -0.79
N LYS A 58 -15.31 -11.72 0.36
CA LYS A 58 -15.32 -10.41 1.00
C LYS A 58 -15.37 -10.52 2.53
N CYS A 59 -14.99 -9.46 3.23
CA CYS A 59 -15.09 -9.45 4.69
C CYS A 59 -16.55 -9.46 5.18
N ALA A 60 -16.81 -10.17 6.28
CA ALA A 60 -18.14 -10.20 6.91
C ALA A 60 -18.59 -8.83 7.46
N PHE A 61 -17.61 -7.99 7.85
CA PHE A 61 -17.89 -6.63 8.32
C PHE A 61 -18.00 -5.71 7.11
N ASP A 62 -19.18 -5.15 6.91
CA ASP A 62 -19.50 -4.24 5.80
C ASP A 62 -19.07 -2.82 6.17
N ASP A 63 -17.82 -2.51 5.88
CA ASP A 63 -17.17 -1.24 6.15
C ASP A 63 -16.19 -0.85 5.03
N ILE A 64 -15.36 0.16 5.26
CA ILE A 64 -14.38 0.69 4.31
C ILE A 64 -13.45 -0.39 3.70
N VAL A 65 -13.27 -1.55 4.36
CA VAL A 65 -12.44 -2.65 3.83
C VAL A 65 -13.03 -3.22 2.55
N ASN A 66 -14.35 -3.50 2.53
CA ASN A 66 -15.02 -4.04 1.34
C ASN A 66 -15.09 -3.02 0.21
N GLU A 67 -15.24 -1.73 0.53
CA GLU A 67 -15.20 -0.65 -0.46
C GLU A 67 -13.80 -0.56 -1.10
N ALA A 68 -12.75 -0.56 -0.27
CA ALA A 68 -11.38 -0.49 -0.72
C ALA A 68 -10.97 -1.73 -1.54
N ALA A 69 -11.48 -2.91 -1.20
CA ALA A 69 -11.21 -4.13 -1.95
C ALA A 69 -11.64 -4.02 -3.41
N LYS A 70 -12.84 -3.48 -3.68
CA LYS A 70 -13.33 -3.24 -5.05
C LYS A 70 -12.44 -2.27 -5.81
N LYS A 71 -12.07 -1.15 -5.18
CA LYS A 71 -11.18 -0.14 -5.79
C LYS A 71 -9.79 -0.71 -6.06
N PHE A 72 -9.25 -1.51 -5.14
CA PHE A 72 -7.95 -2.15 -5.30
C PHE A 72 -7.95 -3.18 -6.43
N GLU A 73 -9.04 -3.92 -6.63
CA GLU A 73 -9.19 -4.85 -7.74
C GLU A 73 -9.02 -4.16 -9.10
N GLU A 74 -9.57 -2.95 -9.26
CA GLU A 74 -9.52 -2.15 -10.48
C GLU A 74 -8.17 -1.44 -10.72
N CYS A 75 -7.29 -1.38 -9.70
CA CYS A 75 -6.03 -0.63 -9.79
C CYS A 75 -4.86 -1.51 -10.27
N ASP A 76 -3.88 -0.87 -10.90
CA ASP A 76 -2.61 -1.46 -11.33
C ASP A 76 -1.54 -1.39 -10.22
N GLY A 77 -1.76 -0.55 -9.22
CA GLY A 77 -0.84 -0.40 -8.10
C GLY A 77 -1.50 0.06 -6.81
N LEU A 78 -0.79 -0.14 -5.69
CA LEU A 78 -1.22 0.22 -4.34
C LEU A 78 -0.08 0.90 -3.59
N VAL A 79 -0.30 2.11 -3.10
CA VAL A 79 0.60 2.81 -2.17
C VAL A 79 -0.01 2.78 -0.77
N ILE A 80 0.79 2.42 0.22
CA ILE A 80 0.38 2.43 1.63
C ILE A 80 1.26 3.41 2.40
N GLY A 81 0.68 4.51 2.87
CA GLY A 81 1.36 5.49 3.72
C GLY A 81 0.92 5.38 5.18
N SER A 82 1.89 5.29 6.09
CA SER A 82 1.63 5.22 7.53
C SER A 82 2.49 6.17 8.33
N PRO A 83 1.94 6.83 9.36
CA PRO A 83 2.78 7.37 10.42
C PRO A 83 3.39 6.21 11.23
N VAL A 84 4.56 6.46 11.80
CA VAL A 84 5.24 5.49 12.68
C VAL A 84 4.77 5.67 14.13
N TYR A 85 4.24 4.61 14.71
CA TYR A 85 3.88 4.51 16.12
C TYR A 85 4.60 3.32 16.76
N TYR A 86 5.48 3.57 17.73
CA TYR A 86 6.26 2.51 18.40
C TYR A 86 7.02 1.60 17.41
N ALA A 87 7.66 2.21 16.39
CA ALA A 87 8.39 1.52 15.32
C ALA A 87 7.53 0.53 14.48
N SER A 88 6.23 0.77 14.40
CA SER A 88 5.27 0.01 13.62
C SER A 88 4.31 0.95 12.90
N ALA A 89 3.52 0.44 11.97
CA ALA A 89 2.47 1.20 11.32
C ALA A 89 1.31 1.50 12.28
N ASN A 90 0.46 2.48 11.94
CA ASN A 90 -0.76 2.76 12.69
C ASN A 90 -1.62 1.50 12.85
N GLY A 91 -2.03 1.17 14.07
CA GLY A 91 -2.82 -0.03 14.37
C GLY A 91 -4.15 -0.11 13.62
N THR A 92 -4.82 1.01 13.36
CA THR A 92 -6.02 1.05 12.51
C THR A 92 -5.69 0.63 11.08
N LEU A 93 -4.55 1.10 10.55
CA LEU A 93 -4.10 0.72 9.21
C LEU A 93 -3.77 -0.77 9.16
N ILE A 94 -3.09 -1.33 10.15
CA ILE A 94 -2.78 -2.77 10.21
C ILE A 94 -4.08 -3.58 10.24
N SER A 95 -5.04 -3.22 11.11
CA SER A 95 -6.36 -3.87 11.15
C SER A 95 -7.10 -3.83 9.80
N PHE A 96 -6.97 -2.73 9.09
CA PHE A 96 -7.52 -2.57 7.74
C PHE A 96 -6.80 -3.46 6.73
N LEU A 97 -5.46 -3.46 6.70
CA LEU A 97 -4.65 -4.21 5.75
C LEU A 97 -4.80 -5.72 5.94
N ASP A 98 -4.77 -6.21 7.18
CA ASP A 98 -5.01 -7.63 7.50
C ASP A 98 -6.32 -8.11 6.88
N ARG A 99 -7.38 -7.33 7.05
CA ARG A 99 -8.68 -7.68 6.49
C ARG A 99 -8.73 -7.50 4.98
N LEU A 100 -8.19 -6.42 4.43
CA LEU A 100 -8.16 -6.14 3.00
C LEU A 100 -7.46 -7.27 2.24
N PHE A 101 -6.25 -7.62 2.66
CA PHE A 101 -5.45 -8.62 1.97
C PHE A 101 -5.95 -10.04 2.18
N TYR A 102 -6.50 -10.35 3.36
CA TYR A 102 -7.00 -11.67 3.67
C TYR A 102 -8.38 -11.96 3.07
N SER A 103 -9.27 -10.97 3.00
CA SER A 103 -10.66 -11.19 2.56
C SER A 103 -10.88 -10.99 1.06
N SER A 104 -9.97 -10.34 0.34
CA SER A 104 -10.11 -10.09 -1.09
C SER A 104 -9.55 -11.25 -1.92
N SER A 105 -10.38 -11.88 -2.74
CA SER A 105 -10.06 -13.09 -3.52
C SER A 105 -9.44 -12.81 -4.89
N PHE A 106 -9.47 -11.57 -5.39
CA PHE A 106 -8.91 -11.22 -6.70
C PHE A 106 -7.38 -11.40 -6.76
N ASN A 107 -6.88 -11.64 -7.97
CA ASN A 107 -5.45 -11.80 -8.20
C ASN A 107 -4.69 -10.48 -8.07
N LYS A 108 -3.78 -10.41 -7.10
CA LYS A 108 -2.94 -9.23 -6.82
C LYS A 108 -1.55 -9.30 -7.51
N THR A 109 -1.24 -10.45 -8.13
CA THR A 109 0.08 -10.67 -8.76
C THR A 109 0.37 -9.60 -9.81
N MET A 110 1.58 -9.06 -9.77
CA MET A 110 2.08 -8.02 -10.68
C MET A 110 1.37 -6.66 -10.57
N LYS A 111 0.45 -6.44 -9.62
CA LYS A 111 0.12 -5.08 -9.19
C LYS A 111 1.31 -4.50 -8.44
N VAL A 112 1.70 -3.27 -8.75
CA VAL A 112 2.91 -2.69 -8.14
C VAL A 112 2.60 -2.12 -6.75
N GLY A 113 3.41 -2.45 -5.75
CA GLY A 113 3.27 -1.95 -4.38
C GLY A 113 4.31 -0.89 -4.02
N ALA A 114 3.97 0.05 -3.13
CA ALA A 114 4.93 0.90 -2.44
C ALA A 114 4.46 1.21 -1.01
N ALA A 115 5.35 1.03 -0.03
CA ALA A 115 5.11 1.40 1.37
C ALA A 115 5.86 2.68 1.71
N ILE A 116 5.20 3.60 2.43
CA ILE A 116 5.76 4.88 2.87
C ILE A 116 5.63 4.99 4.39
N ALA A 117 6.75 5.19 5.07
CA ALA A 117 6.79 5.39 6.52
C ALA A 117 7.09 6.85 6.86
N VAL A 118 6.24 7.49 7.66
CA VAL A 118 6.38 8.90 8.03
C VAL A 118 6.57 9.02 9.53
N ALA A 119 7.69 9.60 9.96
CA ALA A 119 8.04 9.71 11.37
C ALA A 119 8.65 11.05 11.73
N ARG A 120 8.58 11.39 13.01
CA ARG A 120 9.39 12.48 13.54
C ARG A 120 10.90 12.15 13.49
N ARG A 121 11.26 10.86 13.76
CA ARG A 121 12.67 10.45 13.95
C ARG A 121 12.89 8.99 13.57
N GLY A 122 12.82 8.05 14.52
CA GLY A 122 13.17 6.65 14.32
C GLY A 122 11.97 5.74 14.04
N GLY A 123 12.25 4.49 13.64
CA GLY A 123 11.25 3.44 13.43
C GLY A 123 10.72 3.31 12.00
N THR A 124 11.19 4.15 11.08
CA THR A 124 10.73 4.11 9.67
C THR A 124 11.08 2.80 8.97
N SER A 125 12.30 2.27 9.18
CA SER A 125 12.73 1.01 8.56
C SER A 125 11.87 -0.17 8.98
N ALA A 126 11.59 -0.31 10.29
CA ALA A 126 10.75 -1.39 10.80
C ALA A 126 9.32 -1.30 10.25
N THR A 127 8.75 -0.10 10.19
CA THR A 127 7.42 0.15 9.60
C THR A 127 7.41 -0.14 8.11
N PHE A 128 8.43 0.26 7.38
CA PHE A 128 8.59 -0.02 5.96
C PHE A 128 8.64 -1.53 5.69
N ASP A 129 9.44 -2.28 6.45
CA ASP A 129 9.56 -3.72 6.33
C ASP A 129 8.23 -4.43 6.64
N GLU A 130 7.53 -3.98 7.69
CA GLU A 130 6.22 -4.50 8.06
C GLU A 130 5.21 -4.38 6.90
N LEU A 131 5.10 -3.20 6.31
CA LEU A 131 4.14 -2.91 5.24
C LEU A 131 4.48 -3.64 3.93
N ASN A 132 5.76 -3.79 3.59
CA ASN A 132 6.17 -4.50 2.37
C ASN A 132 5.81 -6.00 2.37
N LYS A 133 5.62 -6.62 3.54
CA LYS A 133 5.19 -8.02 3.64
C LYS A 133 3.83 -8.28 3.01
N TYR A 134 2.91 -7.31 3.06
CA TYR A 134 1.61 -7.43 2.39
C TYR A 134 1.75 -7.55 0.86
N PHE A 135 2.69 -6.82 0.27
CA PHE A 135 2.94 -6.90 -1.17
C PHE A 135 3.63 -8.19 -1.57
N THR A 136 4.72 -8.53 -0.86
CA THR A 136 5.57 -9.66 -1.24
C THR A 136 4.87 -10.99 -1.16
N ILE A 137 4.03 -11.23 -0.14
CA ILE A 137 3.25 -12.48 -0.01
C ILE A 137 2.23 -12.65 -1.14
N CYS A 138 1.80 -11.55 -1.77
CA CYS A 138 0.83 -11.55 -2.87
C CYS A 138 1.47 -11.58 -4.26
N GLY A 139 2.80 -11.65 -4.36
CA GLY A 139 3.52 -11.60 -5.63
C GLY A 139 3.42 -10.23 -6.32
N MET A 140 3.32 -9.17 -5.54
CA MET A 140 3.33 -7.79 -6.01
C MET A 140 4.77 -7.28 -6.01
N PRO A 141 5.29 -6.79 -7.16
CA PRO A 141 6.58 -6.09 -7.20
C PRO A 141 6.54 -4.84 -6.32
N VAL A 142 7.61 -4.61 -5.57
CA VAL A 142 7.75 -3.41 -4.72
C VAL A 142 8.58 -2.36 -5.44
N ALA A 143 8.03 -1.16 -5.61
CA ALA A 143 8.76 -0.03 -6.17
C ALA A 143 9.73 0.52 -5.14
N SER A 144 10.99 0.69 -5.56
CA SER A 144 12.06 1.28 -4.76
C SER A 144 12.32 2.73 -5.17
N GLY A 145 12.88 3.51 -4.23
CA GLY A 145 13.37 4.86 -4.48
C GLY A 145 14.90 4.91 -4.54
N GLN A 146 15.45 6.04 -4.15
CA GLN A 146 16.91 6.26 -4.01
C GLN A 146 17.41 5.89 -2.62
N TYR A 147 16.51 5.78 -1.66
CA TYR A 147 16.75 5.34 -0.28
C TYR A 147 15.51 4.58 0.23
N TRP A 148 15.50 4.14 1.51
CA TRP A 148 14.30 3.57 2.11
C TRP A 148 13.17 4.60 2.12
N ASN A 149 11.94 4.14 1.95
CA ASN A 149 10.77 4.97 1.70
C ASN A 149 10.29 5.67 2.97
N SER A 150 11.07 6.62 3.46
CA SER A 150 10.80 7.38 4.68
C SER A 150 10.70 8.88 4.42
N VAL A 151 9.84 9.55 5.19
CA VAL A 151 9.69 11.00 5.24
C VAL A 151 9.66 11.43 6.71
N HIS A 152 10.31 12.54 7.04
CA HIS A 152 10.41 13.06 8.39
C HIS A 152 9.60 14.35 8.58
N GLY A 153 8.96 14.47 9.74
CA GLY A 153 8.20 15.63 10.15
C GLY A 153 7.38 15.33 11.41
N ARG A 154 7.30 16.27 12.33
CA ARG A 154 6.54 16.18 13.60
C ARG A 154 5.22 16.92 13.52
N LEU A 155 5.27 18.20 13.24
CA LEU A 155 4.08 19.06 13.12
C LEU A 155 3.49 18.93 11.72
N PRO A 156 2.20 19.20 11.53
CA PRO A 156 1.59 19.24 10.21
C PRO A 156 2.33 20.22 9.30
N GLY A 157 2.69 19.78 8.09
CA GLY A 157 3.43 20.59 7.12
C GLY A 157 4.95 20.44 7.16
N GLU A 158 5.55 19.96 8.24
CA GLU A 158 7.02 19.85 8.35
C GLU A 158 7.64 18.90 7.33
N ALA A 159 6.90 17.93 6.83
CA ALA A 159 7.37 17.02 5.78
C ALA A 159 7.82 17.73 4.50
N GLU A 160 7.28 18.92 4.21
CA GLU A 160 7.72 19.75 3.07
C GLU A 160 9.18 20.20 3.19
N GLN A 161 9.73 20.25 4.41
CA GLN A 161 11.10 20.63 4.70
C GLN A 161 12.06 19.44 4.61
N ASP A 162 11.56 18.22 4.55
CA ASP A 162 12.36 17.01 4.32
C ASP A 162 12.61 16.85 2.81
N GLU A 163 13.58 17.59 2.30
CA GLU A 163 13.90 17.61 0.86
C GLU A 163 14.27 16.24 0.33
N GLU A 164 15.03 15.45 1.10
CA GLU A 164 15.44 14.09 0.74
C GLU A 164 14.24 13.15 0.70
N GLY A 165 13.42 13.16 1.76
CA GLY A 165 12.20 12.35 1.81
C GLY A 165 11.24 12.69 0.69
N MET A 166 10.99 13.98 0.42
CA MET A 166 10.10 14.41 -0.66
C MET A 166 10.67 14.08 -2.05
N GLN A 167 11.99 14.21 -2.25
CA GLN A 167 12.65 13.76 -3.48
C GLN A 167 12.47 12.25 -3.67
N ASN A 168 12.62 11.48 -2.59
CA ASN A 168 12.43 10.03 -2.64
C ASN A 168 10.98 9.65 -2.99
N MET A 169 9.98 10.38 -2.47
CA MET A 169 8.56 10.17 -2.87
C MET A 169 8.36 10.35 -4.38
N ARG A 170 8.96 11.39 -4.96
CA ARG A 170 8.93 11.61 -6.42
C ARG A 170 9.59 10.45 -7.18
N THR A 171 10.77 10.03 -6.74
CA THR A 171 11.51 8.92 -7.38
C THR A 171 10.73 7.60 -7.31
N ILE A 172 10.13 7.27 -6.16
CA ILE A 172 9.30 6.07 -6.01
C ILE A 172 8.12 6.12 -6.98
N ALA A 173 7.45 7.26 -7.09
CA ALA A 173 6.30 7.41 -8.00
C ALA A 173 6.70 7.33 -9.48
N GLU A 174 7.86 7.86 -9.87
CA GLU A 174 8.41 7.69 -11.23
C GLU A 174 8.73 6.20 -11.51
N ASN A 175 9.45 5.54 -10.58
CA ASN A 175 9.80 4.12 -10.72
C ASN A 175 8.55 3.23 -10.74
N MET A 176 7.57 3.52 -9.88
CA MET A 176 6.30 2.80 -9.86
C MET A 176 5.52 2.99 -11.17
N SER A 177 5.50 4.21 -11.71
CA SER A 177 4.88 4.52 -13.00
C SER A 177 5.53 3.75 -14.15
N PHE A 178 6.86 3.67 -14.16
CA PHE A 178 7.61 2.88 -15.13
C PHE A 178 7.28 1.38 -15.01
N LEU A 179 7.28 0.84 -13.81
CA LEU A 179 6.94 -0.57 -13.57
C LEU A 179 5.53 -0.91 -14.02
N ILE A 180 4.53 -0.08 -13.68
CA ILE A 180 3.13 -0.29 -14.07
C ILE A 180 3.02 -0.33 -15.60
N LYS A 181 3.62 0.63 -16.31
CA LYS A 181 3.61 0.70 -17.77
C LYS A 181 4.34 -0.51 -18.39
N SER A 182 5.49 -0.89 -17.85
CA SER A 182 6.28 -2.04 -18.32
C SER A 182 5.55 -3.36 -18.12
N ILE A 183 4.91 -3.53 -16.98
CA ILE A 183 4.10 -4.74 -16.68
C ILE A 183 2.88 -4.82 -17.59
N ALA A 184 2.22 -3.70 -17.88
CA ALA A 184 1.10 -3.67 -18.83
C ALA A 184 1.53 -4.11 -20.23
N LEU A 185 2.63 -3.57 -20.75
CA LEU A 185 3.21 -3.98 -22.04
C LEU A 185 3.67 -5.44 -22.04
N GLY A 186 4.32 -5.87 -20.94
CA GLY A 186 4.76 -7.25 -20.79
C GLY A 186 3.58 -8.23 -20.75
N LYS A 187 2.52 -7.88 -20.03
CA LYS A 187 1.28 -8.67 -19.95
C LYS A 187 0.59 -8.79 -21.31
N GLU A 188 0.53 -7.70 -22.08
CA GLU A 188 -0.05 -7.69 -23.42
C GLU A 188 0.72 -8.62 -24.37
N LYS A 189 2.06 -8.55 -24.33
CA LYS A 189 2.92 -9.27 -25.28
C LYS A 189 3.18 -10.74 -24.90
N TYR A 190 3.34 -11.03 -23.60
CA TYR A 190 3.82 -12.33 -23.10
C TYR A 190 2.83 -13.03 -22.17
N GLY A 191 1.74 -12.39 -21.75
CA GLY A 191 0.93 -12.83 -20.64
C GLY A 191 1.59 -12.58 -19.26
N LEU A 192 0.91 -12.97 -18.19
CA LEU A 192 1.51 -13.00 -16.86
C LEU A 192 2.30 -14.29 -16.67
N PRO A 193 3.34 -14.30 -15.82
CA PRO A 193 4.05 -15.52 -15.48
C PRO A 193 3.10 -16.63 -14.99
N GLU A 194 3.27 -17.83 -15.53
CA GLU A 194 2.54 -19.00 -15.05
C GLU A 194 2.93 -19.32 -13.60
N LYS A 195 1.96 -19.72 -12.83
CA LYS A 195 2.17 -20.14 -11.44
C LYS A 195 1.95 -21.64 -11.32
N GLU A 196 2.90 -22.31 -10.71
CA GLU A 196 2.69 -23.68 -10.27
C GLU A 196 1.53 -23.75 -9.25
N PRO A 197 0.80 -24.87 -9.19
CA PRO A 197 -0.17 -25.10 -8.12
C PRO A 197 0.49 -24.97 -6.75
N ARG A 198 -0.12 -24.19 -5.87
CA ARG A 198 0.44 -23.92 -4.54
C ARG A 198 0.54 -25.21 -3.74
N LYS A 199 1.74 -25.54 -3.30
CA LYS A 199 1.96 -26.58 -2.27
C LYS A 199 1.95 -25.90 -0.91
N SER A 200 1.11 -26.38 0.00
CA SER A 200 1.09 -25.91 1.39
C SER A 200 1.68 -26.98 2.30
N THR A 201 2.47 -26.55 3.28
CA THR A 201 3.04 -27.43 4.30
C THR A 201 2.31 -27.20 5.61
N ASN A 202 1.81 -28.29 6.21
CA ASN A 202 1.34 -28.28 7.59
C ASN A 202 2.39 -28.94 8.47
N PHE A 203 2.97 -28.23 9.40
CA PHE A 203 3.99 -28.71 10.34
C PHE A 203 3.40 -29.48 11.53
N ILE A 204 2.09 -29.46 11.69
CA ILE A 204 1.38 -30.24 12.72
C ILE A 204 0.97 -31.57 12.08
N ARG A 205 1.52 -32.67 12.60
CA ARG A 205 1.25 -34.05 12.18
C ARG A 205 0.35 -34.76 13.18
#